data_f7a483444426b37f015f78d07e47ee6f
#
_entry.id   f7a483444426b37f015f78d07e47ee6f
#
_cell.length_a   1.000
_cell.length_b   1.000
_cell.length_c   1.000
_cell.angle_alpha   90.00
_cell.angle_beta   90.00
_cell.angle_gamma   90.00
#
_symmetry.space_group_name_H-M   'P 1'
#
loop_
_entity.id
_entity.type
_entity.pdbx_description
1 polymer ?
#
loop_
_entity_poly.entity_id
_entity_poly.type
_entity_poly.pdbx_seq_one_letter_code
_entity_poly.pdbx_strand_id
1 'polypeptide(L)'
;MYNELLNKLGFSDKSAKVYLALLQLGPSSVRKLAEFCELNRGTTYDTLKWLQEKGIVTFYQKETKQYFVAENPEKLLNLAKNQEEELKSAQERISKAIPELQALYNKGGERPVARYYEKDEISSVLQDVLDTCEETGDMMYRIYSAEEIREYLYDSFDTFSDVRIAKGIGVKVIAIGAGGELRGLDERKWLKTKSGTNTYIIIYPGKTAYISLNAKKEPIGVVIENDGVFETQKIIFDNLWKTL
;
A
#
# COMPACT_ATOMS: atom_id res chain seq x y z
N MET A 1 6.11 19.56 30.48
CA MET A 1 4.68 19.22 30.23
C MET A 1 4.07 20.09 29.12
N TYR A 2 3.95 21.42 29.27
CA TYR A 2 3.31 22.26 28.20
C TYR A 2 4.09 22.26 26.89
N ASN A 3 5.43 22.30 26.90
CA ASN A 3 6.24 22.26 25.68
C ASN A 3 6.01 20.99 24.85
N GLU A 4 5.90 19.83 25.48
CA GLU A 4 5.63 18.57 24.77
C GLU A 4 4.25 18.54 24.08
N LEU A 5 3.23 19.15 24.75
CA LEU A 5 1.90 19.27 24.16
C LEU A 5 1.90 20.22 22.96
N LEU A 6 2.57 21.36 23.10
CA LEU A 6 2.69 22.36 22.02
C LEU A 6 3.50 21.79 20.84
N ASN A 7 4.58 21.06 21.12
CA ASN A 7 5.37 20.44 20.06
C ASN A 7 4.55 19.44 19.22
N LYS A 8 3.60 18.70 19.83
CA LYS A 8 2.67 17.83 19.08
C LYS A 8 1.73 18.62 18.16
N LEU A 9 1.47 19.90 18.47
CA LEU A 9 0.72 20.82 17.62
C LEU A 9 1.60 21.55 16.57
N GLY A 10 2.85 21.10 16.39
CA GLY A 10 3.77 21.67 15.40
C GLY A 10 4.54 22.90 15.88
N PHE A 11 4.50 23.22 17.17
CA PHE A 11 5.35 24.28 17.71
C PHE A 11 6.80 23.80 17.80
N SER A 12 7.72 24.68 17.41
CA SER A 12 9.12 24.53 17.79
C SER A 12 9.33 24.95 19.26
N ASP A 13 10.46 24.61 19.85
CA ASP A 13 10.78 25.05 21.21
C ASP A 13 10.76 26.58 21.33
N LYS A 14 11.19 27.29 20.28
CA LYS A 14 11.14 28.75 20.21
C LYS A 14 9.72 29.29 20.17
N SER A 15 8.84 28.70 19.36
CA SER A 15 7.45 29.15 19.26
C SER A 15 6.66 28.82 20.52
N ALA A 16 6.90 27.68 21.16
CA ALA A 16 6.33 27.36 22.44
C ALA A 16 6.79 28.36 23.55
N LYS A 17 8.09 28.68 23.58
CA LYS A 17 8.65 29.66 24.53
C LYS A 17 8.02 31.04 24.36
N VAL A 18 7.89 31.53 23.13
CA VAL A 18 7.29 32.85 22.81
C VAL A 18 5.79 32.86 23.14
N TYR A 19 5.05 31.81 22.82
CA TYR A 19 3.62 31.71 23.12
C TYR A 19 3.37 31.69 24.63
N LEU A 20 4.10 30.90 25.40
CA LEU A 20 3.99 30.85 26.85
C LEU A 20 4.39 32.19 27.50
N ALA A 21 5.39 32.88 26.96
CA ALA A 21 5.77 34.21 27.39
C ALA A 21 4.64 35.23 27.16
N LEU A 22 3.94 35.15 26.03
CA LEU A 22 2.76 36.00 25.77
C LEU A 22 1.63 35.73 26.73
N LEU A 23 1.37 34.49 27.11
CA LEU A 23 0.36 34.14 28.11
C LEU A 23 0.71 34.70 29.48
N GLN A 24 2.00 34.74 29.86
CA GLN A 24 2.45 35.25 31.14
C GLN A 24 2.51 36.78 31.21
N LEU A 25 3.01 37.41 30.15
CA LEU A 25 3.25 38.86 30.14
C LEU A 25 2.08 39.68 29.67
N GLY A 26 1.06 39.04 29.06
CA GLY A 26 0.00 39.75 28.36
C GLY A 26 0.52 40.49 27.12
N PRO A 27 -0.22 41.52 26.67
CA PRO A 27 0.16 42.28 25.46
C PRO A 27 1.58 42.80 25.51
N SER A 28 2.40 42.40 24.56
CA SER A 28 3.84 42.69 24.60
C SER A 28 4.41 43.03 23.23
N SER A 29 5.40 43.92 23.20
CA SER A 29 6.15 44.24 21.95
C SER A 29 7.16 43.14 21.65
N VAL A 30 7.54 43.01 20.35
CA VAL A 30 8.58 42.08 19.90
C VAL A 30 9.85 42.20 20.74
N ARG A 31 10.27 43.44 21.06
CA ARG A 31 11.49 43.68 21.85
C ARG A 31 11.39 43.05 23.24
N LYS A 32 10.26 43.30 23.96
CA LYS A 32 10.05 42.76 25.31
C LYS A 32 10.03 41.21 25.29
N LEU A 33 9.38 40.62 24.28
CA LEU A 33 9.36 39.16 24.13
C LEU A 33 10.74 38.57 23.78
N ALA A 34 11.48 39.25 22.92
CA ALA A 34 12.82 38.83 22.57
C ALA A 34 13.76 38.81 23.80
N GLU A 35 13.70 39.88 24.59
CA GLU A 35 14.45 39.99 25.84
C GLU A 35 14.02 38.94 26.88
N PHE A 36 12.73 38.71 27.06
CA PHE A 36 12.19 37.71 28.00
C PHE A 36 12.50 36.26 27.58
N CYS A 37 12.43 35.99 26.30
CA CYS A 37 12.70 34.67 25.74
C CYS A 37 14.18 34.41 25.44
N GLU A 38 15.08 35.40 25.64
CA GLU A 38 16.51 35.32 25.27
C GLU A 38 16.69 34.95 23.80
N LEU A 39 15.86 35.52 22.93
CA LEU A 39 15.91 35.32 21.46
C LEU A 39 16.28 36.62 20.77
N ASN A 40 16.82 36.53 19.55
CA ASN A 40 16.99 37.71 18.74
C ASN A 40 15.63 38.23 18.23
N ARG A 41 15.54 39.52 17.90
CA ARG A 41 14.27 40.17 17.47
C ARG A 41 13.72 39.60 16.16
N GLY A 42 14.58 39.25 15.21
CA GLY A 42 14.16 38.66 13.94
C GLY A 42 13.46 37.33 14.16
N THR A 43 14.12 36.40 14.86
CA THR A 43 13.53 35.09 15.22
C THR A 43 12.22 35.25 16.00
N THR A 44 12.16 36.20 16.96
CA THR A 44 10.93 36.43 17.74
C THR A 44 9.80 36.94 16.86
N TYR A 45 10.10 37.84 15.93
CA TYR A 45 9.11 38.37 14.99
C TYR A 45 8.58 37.30 14.02
N ASP A 46 9.49 36.49 13.44
CA ASP A 46 9.12 35.37 12.56
C ASP A 46 8.25 34.35 13.30
N THR A 47 8.61 34.06 14.55
CA THR A 47 7.83 33.19 15.43
C THR A 47 6.44 33.74 15.70
N LEU A 48 6.32 35.04 15.98
CA LEU A 48 5.03 35.70 16.21
C LEU A 48 4.17 35.70 14.94
N LYS A 49 4.76 35.88 13.76
CA LYS A 49 4.02 35.74 12.49
C LYS A 49 3.48 34.34 12.30
N TRP A 50 4.28 33.32 12.54
CA TRP A 50 3.84 31.95 12.47
C TRP A 50 2.69 31.65 13.45
N LEU A 51 2.79 32.12 14.70
CA LEU A 51 1.72 32.00 15.70
C LEU A 51 0.43 32.72 15.27
N GLN A 52 0.58 33.84 14.58
CA GLN A 52 -0.54 34.60 14.01
C GLN A 52 -1.19 33.87 12.83
N GLU A 53 -0.41 33.28 11.93
CA GLU A 53 -0.91 32.43 10.83
C GLU A 53 -1.70 31.22 11.36
N LYS A 54 -1.29 30.68 12.51
CA LYS A 54 -2.02 29.62 13.22
C LYS A 54 -3.26 30.12 13.98
N GLY A 55 -3.50 31.44 13.99
CA GLY A 55 -4.69 32.05 14.63
C GLY A 55 -4.69 32.05 16.15
N ILE A 56 -3.54 31.80 16.79
CA ILE A 56 -3.39 31.72 18.25
C ILE A 56 -2.74 32.96 18.86
N VAL A 57 -2.27 33.88 18.03
CA VAL A 57 -1.74 35.18 18.40
C VAL A 57 -2.35 36.25 17.49
N THR A 58 -2.70 37.40 18.03
CA THR A 58 -3.09 38.57 17.26
C THR A 58 -2.22 39.77 17.65
N PHE A 59 -2.40 40.90 17.00
CA PHE A 59 -1.73 42.13 17.39
C PHE A 59 -2.64 43.34 17.22
N TYR A 60 -2.31 44.39 17.94
CA TYR A 60 -2.88 45.73 17.76
C TYR A 60 -1.76 46.78 17.72
N GLN A 61 -2.03 47.91 17.10
CA GLN A 61 -1.13 49.05 17.12
C GLN A 61 -1.52 50.02 18.24
N LYS A 62 -0.50 50.44 18.99
CA LYS A 62 -0.62 51.53 19.95
C LYS A 62 0.49 52.53 19.67
N GLU A 63 0.11 53.75 19.27
CA GLU A 63 1.05 54.75 18.79
C GLU A 63 1.86 54.23 17.57
N THR A 64 3.19 54.15 17.66
CA THR A 64 4.08 53.64 16.63
C THR A 64 4.52 52.20 16.84
N LYS A 65 3.95 51.49 17.84
CA LYS A 65 4.41 50.15 18.24
C LYS A 65 3.33 49.09 18.08
N GLN A 66 3.73 47.93 17.59
CA GLN A 66 2.90 46.73 17.60
C GLN A 66 2.99 46.00 18.94
N TYR A 67 1.83 45.61 19.46
CA TYR A 67 1.70 44.75 20.65
C TYR A 67 1.03 43.46 20.25
N PHE A 68 1.71 42.35 20.46
CA PHE A 68 1.18 41.01 20.22
C PHE A 68 0.45 40.52 21.47
N VAL A 69 -0.60 39.75 21.23
CA VAL A 69 -1.50 39.23 22.28
C VAL A 69 -1.76 37.75 21.96
N ALA A 70 -1.63 36.91 22.96
CA ALA A 70 -2.08 35.53 22.82
C ALA A 70 -3.62 35.50 22.81
N GLU A 71 -4.20 34.77 21.92
CA GLU A 71 -5.61 34.44 21.88
C GLU A 71 -5.97 33.49 23.04
N ASN A 72 -7.30 33.29 23.27
CA ASN A 72 -7.75 32.33 24.27
C ASN A 72 -7.11 30.94 24.00
N PRO A 73 -6.45 30.31 25.01
CA PRO A 73 -5.85 28.98 24.86
C PRO A 73 -6.77 27.87 24.31
N GLU A 74 -8.11 28.04 24.44
CA GLU A 74 -9.08 27.13 23.81
C GLU A 74 -8.92 27.03 22.29
N LYS A 75 -8.35 28.07 21.64
CA LYS A 75 -8.02 28.01 20.20
C LYS A 75 -6.99 26.93 19.84
N LEU A 76 -6.21 26.45 20.80
CA LEU A 76 -5.33 25.29 20.58
C LEU A 76 -6.12 24.00 20.28
N LEU A 77 -7.35 23.87 20.80
CA LEU A 77 -8.24 22.75 20.47
C LEU A 77 -8.69 22.83 19.00
N ASN A 78 -8.98 24.03 18.52
CA ASN A 78 -9.33 24.21 17.10
C ASN A 78 -8.14 23.92 16.19
N LEU A 79 -6.94 24.33 16.61
CA LEU A 79 -5.70 23.99 15.88
C LEU A 79 -5.49 22.47 15.78
N ALA A 80 -5.68 21.75 16.89
CA ALA A 80 -5.58 20.30 16.94
C ALA A 80 -6.60 19.64 15.99
N LYS A 81 -7.85 20.10 16.02
CA LYS A 81 -8.93 19.59 15.17
C LYS A 81 -8.65 19.82 13.68
N ASN A 82 -8.21 21.02 13.31
CA ASN A 82 -7.85 21.33 11.93
C ASN A 82 -6.71 20.43 11.43
N GLN A 83 -5.69 20.18 12.25
CA GLN A 83 -4.59 19.27 11.90
C GLN A 83 -5.07 17.82 11.73
N GLU A 84 -6.00 17.36 12.57
CA GLU A 84 -6.60 16.03 12.42
C GLU A 84 -7.35 15.89 11.08
N GLU A 85 -8.13 16.91 10.71
CA GLU A 85 -8.86 16.94 9.44
C GLU A 85 -7.91 16.98 8.23
N GLU A 86 -6.85 17.79 8.30
CA GLU A 86 -5.79 17.84 7.27
C GLU A 86 -5.10 16.49 7.11
N LEU A 87 -4.75 15.80 8.21
CA LEU A 87 -4.12 14.49 8.18
C LEU A 87 -5.05 13.41 7.60
N LYS A 88 -6.35 13.42 7.94
CA LYS A 88 -7.33 12.51 7.35
C LYS A 88 -7.44 12.71 5.83
N SER A 89 -7.53 13.96 5.40
CA SER A 89 -7.57 14.30 3.97
C SER A 89 -6.28 13.86 3.25
N ALA A 90 -5.13 14.09 3.87
CA ALA A 90 -3.84 13.64 3.32
C ALA A 90 -3.76 12.11 3.22
N GLN A 91 -4.25 11.38 4.22
CA GLN A 91 -4.31 9.92 4.22
C GLN A 91 -5.16 9.38 3.07
N GLU A 92 -6.34 9.96 2.83
CA GLU A 92 -7.20 9.57 1.71
C GLU A 92 -6.52 9.83 0.35
N ARG A 93 -5.85 10.97 0.20
CA ARG A 93 -5.12 11.30 -1.03
C ARG A 93 -3.94 10.37 -1.26
N ILE A 94 -3.18 10.04 -0.22
CA ILE A 94 -2.07 9.08 -0.30
C ILE A 94 -2.61 7.70 -0.69
N SER A 95 -3.70 7.23 -0.07
CA SER A 95 -4.30 5.94 -0.42
C SER A 95 -4.68 5.85 -1.90
N LYS A 96 -5.18 6.94 -2.49
CA LYS A 96 -5.47 7.01 -3.94
C LYS A 96 -4.21 7.06 -4.80
N ALA A 97 -3.13 7.64 -4.30
CA ALA A 97 -1.86 7.76 -5.03
C ALA A 97 -0.97 6.50 -4.91
N ILE A 98 -1.24 5.61 -3.96
CA ILE A 98 -0.44 4.39 -3.74
C ILE A 98 -0.26 3.56 -5.01
N PRO A 99 -1.29 3.29 -5.85
CA PRO A 99 -1.11 2.51 -7.08
C PRO A 99 -0.11 3.16 -8.06
N GLU A 100 -0.17 4.50 -8.21
CA GLU A 100 0.76 5.24 -9.07
C GLU A 100 2.19 5.20 -8.51
N LEU A 101 2.34 5.35 -7.19
CA LEU A 101 3.63 5.26 -6.52
C LEU A 101 4.21 3.84 -6.62
N GLN A 102 3.37 2.82 -6.53
CA GLN A 102 3.76 1.43 -6.75
C GLN A 102 4.22 1.21 -8.20
N ALA A 103 3.52 1.79 -9.19
CA ALA A 103 3.94 1.72 -10.58
C ALA A 103 5.31 2.39 -10.81
N LEU A 104 5.57 3.53 -10.17
CA LEU A 104 6.89 4.18 -10.20
C LEU A 104 7.96 3.33 -9.51
N TYR A 105 7.65 2.75 -8.37
CA TYR A 105 8.54 1.86 -7.64
C TYR A 105 8.92 0.63 -8.47
N ASN A 106 7.96 0.03 -9.18
CA ASN A 106 8.17 -1.13 -10.04
C ASN A 106 8.95 -0.77 -11.32
N LYS A 107 8.74 0.44 -11.90
CA LYS A 107 9.50 0.91 -13.07
C LYS A 107 10.96 1.28 -12.76
N GLY A 108 11.27 1.56 -11.51
CA GLY A 108 12.61 2.01 -11.06
C GLY A 108 13.65 0.90 -10.89
N GLY A 109 13.32 -0.36 -11.19
CA GLY A 109 14.27 -1.47 -11.09
C GLY A 109 13.66 -2.79 -11.51
N GLU A 110 14.43 -3.61 -12.19
CA GLU A 110 14.14 -5.00 -12.59
C GLU A 110 13.99 -5.96 -11.38
N ARG A 111 13.40 -5.48 -10.29
CA ARG A 111 13.24 -6.30 -9.08
C ARG A 111 11.95 -7.11 -9.17
N PRO A 112 12.03 -8.44 -8.97
CA PRO A 112 10.83 -9.26 -8.84
C PRO A 112 9.94 -8.71 -7.72
N VAL A 113 8.67 -8.48 -8.01
CA VAL A 113 7.67 -8.11 -7.00
C VAL A 113 7.00 -9.37 -6.53
N ALA A 114 7.05 -9.65 -5.22
CA ALA A 114 6.32 -10.75 -4.62
C ALA A 114 5.14 -10.22 -3.81
N ARG A 115 3.93 -10.73 -4.08
CA ARG A 115 2.71 -10.42 -3.34
C ARG A 115 2.20 -11.70 -2.68
N TYR A 116 1.89 -11.61 -1.38
CA TYR A 116 1.38 -12.72 -0.61
C TYR A 116 -0.14 -12.62 -0.52
N TYR A 117 -0.80 -13.78 -0.56
CA TYR A 117 -2.27 -13.91 -0.53
C TYR A 117 -2.65 -14.93 0.52
N GLU A 118 -3.61 -14.59 1.34
CA GLU A 118 -4.23 -15.49 2.31
C GLU A 118 -5.49 -16.14 1.71
N LYS A 119 -6.09 -17.09 2.43
CA LYS A 119 -7.23 -17.88 1.99
C LYS A 119 -8.31 -17.09 1.25
N ASP A 120 -8.76 -16.00 1.86
CA ASP A 120 -9.88 -15.19 1.34
C ASP A 120 -9.50 -14.36 0.09
N GLU A 121 -8.20 -14.28 -0.21
CA GLU A 121 -7.64 -13.52 -1.33
C GLU A 121 -7.24 -14.39 -2.53
N ILE A 122 -7.31 -15.73 -2.41
CA ILE A 122 -6.90 -16.65 -3.49
C ILE A 122 -7.74 -16.46 -4.76
N SER A 123 -9.02 -16.14 -4.64
CA SER A 123 -9.87 -15.78 -5.78
C SER A 123 -9.33 -14.59 -6.57
N SER A 124 -8.67 -13.63 -5.91
CA SER A 124 -8.04 -12.49 -6.57
C SER A 124 -6.86 -12.91 -7.44
N VAL A 125 -6.12 -13.96 -7.06
CA VAL A 125 -5.05 -14.53 -7.91
C VAL A 125 -5.65 -15.14 -9.18
N LEU A 126 -6.76 -15.87 -9.07
CA LEU A 126 -7.45 -16.44 -10.23
C LEU A 126 -8.00 -15.34 -11.16
N GLN A 127 -8.56 -14.28 -10.58
CA GLN A 127 -9.05 -13.13 -11.36
C GLN A 127 -7.89 -12.44 -12.08
N ASP A 128 -6.75 -12.23 -11.41
CA ASP A 128 -5.54 -11.62 -12.00
C ASP A 128 -5.00 -12.44 -13.20
N VAL A 129 -5.10 -13.77 -13.17
CA VAL A 129 -4.75 -14.62 -14.32
C VAL A 129 -5.60 -14.30 -15.55
N LEU A 130 -6.93 -14.17 -15.36
CA LEU A 130 -7.86 -13.87 -16.45
C LEU A 130 -7.64 -12.47 -17.01
N ASP A 131 -7.52 -11.48 -16.13
CA ASP A 131 -7.34 -10.09 -16.51
C ASP A 131 -6.01 -9.87 -17.22
N THR A 132 -4.93 -10.47 -16.69
CA THR A 132 -3.59 -10.37 -17.30
C THR A 132 -3.53 -11.01 -18.69
N CYS A 133 -4.16 -12.20 -18.89
CA CYS A 133 -4.23 -12.82 -20.20
C CYS A 133 -4.99 -11.94 -21.22
N GLU A 134 -6.09 -11.32 -20.79
CA GLU A 134 -6.91 -10.43 -21.61
C GLU A 134 -6.16 -9.14 -21.98
N GLU A 135 -5.52 -8.50 -20.99
CA GLU A 135 -4.77 -7.25 -21.16
C GLU A 135 -3.54 -7.40 -22.06
N THR A 136 -2.83 -8.54 -21.95
CA THR A 136 -1.62 -8.80 -22.75
C THR A 136 -1.93 -9.38 -24.13
N GLY A 137 -3.14 -9.92 -24.33
CA GLY A 137 -3.52 -10.65 -25.54
C GLY A 137 -2.88 -12.04 -25.66
N ASP A 138 -2.10 -12.50 -24.68
CA ASP A 138 -1.62 -13.90 -24.61
C ASP A 138 -2.68 -14.77 -23.93
N MET A 139 -3.58 -15.30 -24.75
CA MET A 139 -4.77 -16.06 -24.32
C MET A 139 -4.44 -17.49 -23.90
N MET A 140 -3.24 -17.74 -23.36
CA MET A 140 -2.80 -19.06 -22.93
C MET A 140 -1.95 -18.99 -21.65
N TYR A 141 -2.36 -19.70 -20.63
CA TYR A 141 -1.54 -19.88 -19.42
C TYR A 141 -1.23 -21.37 -19.15
N ARG A 142 -0.35 -21.63 -18.21
CA ARG A 142 0.18 -22.97 -17.91
C ARG A 142 0.02 -23.29 -16.44
N ILE A 143 -0.25 -24.54 -16.11
CA ILE A 143 -0.45 -24.98 -14.72
C ILE A 143 0.28 -26.27 -14.43
N TYR A 144 1.00 -26.32 -13.31
CA TYR A 144 1.26 -27.56 -12.59
C TYR A 144 0.14 -27.76 -11.56
N SER A 145 -0.75 -28.72 -11.81
CA SER A 145 -1.98 -28.91 -11.03
C SER A 145 -1.83 -30.05 -10.04
N ALA A 146 -1.55 -29.71 -8.78
CA ALA A 146 -1.56 -30.68 -7.68
C ALA A 146 -2.99 -30.98 -7.24
N GLU A 147 -3.28 -32.27 -6.97
CA GLU A 147 -4.62 -32.76 -6.61
C GLU A 147 -5.12 -32.16 -5.32
N GLU A 148 -4.32 -32.20 -4.25
CA GLU A 148 -4.71 -31.80 -2.89
C GLU A 148 -5.14 -30.35 -2.74
N ILE A 149 -4.63 -29.45 -3.60
CA ILE A 149 -4.95 -28.02 -3.51
C ILE A 149 -6.16 -27.63 -4.35
N ARG A 150 -6.52 -28.46 -5.32
CA ARG A 150 -7.57 -28.13 -6.30
C ARG A 150 -8.93 -27.90 -5.65
N GLU A 151 -9.27 -28.66 -4.61
CA GLU A 151 -10.53 -28.50 -3.89
C GLU A 151 -10.67 -27.09 -3.28
N TYR A 152 -9.60 -26.57 -2.73
CA TYR A 152 -9.60 -25.27 -2.05
C TYR A 152 -9.48 -24.08 -3.01
N LEU A 153 -8.89 -24.31 -4.20
CA LEU A 153 -8.58 -23.25 -5.14
C LEU A 153 -9.83 -22.57 -5.72
N TYR A 154 -10.88 -23.35 -5.95
CA TYR A 154 -12.09 -22.90 -6.62
C TYR A 154 -13.28 -22.65 -5.68
N ASP A 155 -13.12 -22.86 -4.37
CA ASP A 155 -14.20 -22.68 -3.38
C ASP A 155 -14.81 -21.26 -3.42
N SER A 156 -14.00 -20.25 -3.63
CA SER A 156 -14.42 -18.83 -3.68
C SER A 156 -14.62 -18.32 -5.13
N PHE A 157 -14.38 -19.15 -6.15
CA PHE A 157 -14.54 -18.81 -7.56
C PHE A 157 -14.92 -20.06 -8.37
N ASP A 158 -16.04 -20.66 -8.06
CA ASP A 158 -16.55 -21.92 -8.65
C ASP A 158 -16.79 -21.81 -10.17
N THR A 159 -17.15 -20.62 -10.66
CA THR A 159 -17.39 -20.33 -12.08
C THR A 159 -16.14 -19.97 -12.88
N PHE A 160 -14.94 -20.01 -12.27
CA PHE A 160 -13.67 -19.62 -12.91
C PHE A 160 -13.47 -20.25 -14.29
N SER A 161 -13.72 -21.56 -14.42
CA SER A 161 -13.53 -22.28 -15.69
C SER A 161 -14.50 -21.77 -16.76
N ASP A 162 -15.72 -21.47 -16.40
CA ASP A 162 -16.74 -20.99 -17.34
C ASP A 162 -16.43 -19.57 -17.83
N VAL A 163 -15.99 -18.69 -16.90
CA VAL A 163 -15.52 -17.34 -17.24
C VAL A 163 -14.28 -17.39 -18.14
N ARG A 164 -13.32 -18.25 -17.84
CA ARG A 164 -12.12 -18.48 -18.64
C ARG A 164 -12.47 -18.88 -20.08
N ILE A 165 -13.37 -19.86 -20.23
CA ILE A 165 -13.82 -20.35 -21.54
C ILE A 165 -14.58 -19.25 -22.30
N ALA A 166 -15.46 -18.51 -21.62
CA ALA A 166 -16.20 -17.41 -22.23
C ALA A 166 -15.27 -16.30 -22.76
N LYS A 167 -14.15 -16.06 -22.05
CA LYS A 167 -13.09 -15.12 -22.48
C LYS A 167 -12.16 -15.72 -23.60
N GLY A 168 -12.30 -16.98 -23.95
CA GLY A 168 -11.46 -17.65 -24.97
C GLY A 168 -10.04 -17.97 -24.48
N ILE A 169 -9.80 -18.00 -23.18
CA ILE A 169 -8.49 -18.23 -22.60
C ILE A 169 -8.22 -19.74 -22.50
N GLY A 170 -7.16 -20.22 -23.15
CA GLY A 170 -6.71 -21.60 -23.10
C GLY A 170 -5.80 -21.90 -21.91
N VAL A 171 -5.70 -23.17 -21.54
CA VAL A 171 -4.78 -23.60 -20.49
C VAL A 171 -4.11 -24.93 -20.82
N LYS A 172 -2.80 -25.01 -20.58
CA LYS A 172 -2.05 -26.27 -20.59
C LYS A 172 -1.80 -26.74 -19.17
N VAL A 173 -2.22 -27.95 -18.86
CA VAL A 173 -2.20 -28.50 -17.50
C VAL A 173 -1.29 -29.72 -17.43
N ILE A 174 -0.23 -29.65 -16.63
CA ILE A 174 0.51 -30.84 -16.19
C ILE A 174 -0.09 -31.26 -14.85
N ALA A 175 -0.89 -32.33 -14.88
CA ALA A 175 -1.54 -32.85 -13.66
C ALA A 175 -0.56 -33.71 -12.85
N ILE A 176 -0.54 -33.49 -11.54
CA ILE A 176 0.19 -34.26 -10.55
C ILE A 176 -0.86 -34.91 -9.65
N GLY A 177 -1.06 -36.21 -9.80
CA GLY A 177 -2.17 -36.95 -9.17
C GLY A 177 -3.30 -37.28 -10.14
N ALA A 178 -4.52 -37.48 -9.64
CA ALA A 178 -5.66 -38.00 -10.42
C ALA A 178 -6.12 -37.09 -11.58
N GLY A 179 -5.80 -35.80 -11.55
CA GLY A 179 -6.31 -34.82 -12.51
C GLY A 179 -7.81 -34.52 -12.28
N GLY A 180 -8.31 -33.38 -12.72
CA GLY A 180 -9.75 -33.04 -12.67
C GLY A 180 -10.43 -33.30 -14.01
N GLU A 181 -11.68 -32.91 -14.15
CA GLU A 181 -12.44 -32.98 -15.41
C GLU A 181 -11.94 -31.94 -16.42
N LEU A 182 -11.97 -32.30 -17.71
CA LEU A 182 -11.75 -31.36 -18.83
C LEU A 182 -13.03 -30.55 -19.05
N ARG A 183 -12.91 -29.23 -19.06
CA ARG A 183 -14.09 -28.34 -19.19
C ARG A 183 -14.16 -27.57 -20.50
N GLY A 184 -13.09 -27.58 -21.28
CA GLY A 184 -12.98 -26.89 -22.57
C GLY A 184 -11.83 -25.89 -22.63
N LEU A 185 -11.22 -25.74 -23.79
CA LEU A 185 -10.00 -24.94 -24.03
C LEU A 185 -8.85 -25.32 -23.09
N ASP A 186 -8.84 -26.55 -22.59
CA ASP A 186 -7.78 -27.10 -21.75
C ASP A 186 -7.15 -28.34 -22.38
N GLU A 187 -5.82 -28.34 -22.41
CA GLU A 187 -4.99 -29.50 -22.79
C GLU A 187 -4.38 -30.05 -21.51
N ARG A 188 -4.36 -31.38 -21.36
CA ARG A 188 -3.84 -32.00 -20.14
C ARG A 188 -2.89 -33.14 -20.43
N LYS A 189 -1.77 -33.19 -19.68
CA LYS A 189 -0.83 -34.30 -19.59
C LYS A 189 -0.56 -34.64 -18.13
N TRP A 190 -0.06 -35.85 -17.87
CA TRP A 190 0.14 -36.33 -16.50
C TRP A 190 1.63 -36.52 -16.22
N LEU A 191 2.09 -35.91 -15.13
CA LEU A 191 3.41 -36.19 -14.59
C LEU A 191 3.34 -37.40 -13.68
N LYS A 192 3.96 -38.53 -14.09
CA LYS A 192 4.06 -39.72 -13.26
C LYS A 192 5.05 -39.49 -12.13
N THR A 193 4.59 -39.41 -10.91
CA THR A 193 5.41 -39.27 -9.70
C THR A 193 4.97 -40.25 -8.65
N LYS A 194 5.90 -40.67 -7.76
CA LYS A 194 5.61 -41.57 -6.64
C LYS A 194 5.11 -40.83 -5.39
N SER A 195 5.27 -39.52 -5.35
CA SER A 195 4.83 -38.66 -4.23
C SER A 195 3.92 -37.56 -4.73
N GLY A 196 2.84 -37.29 -4.00
CA GLY A 196 2.00 -36.11 -4.19
C GLY A 196 2.75 -34.81 -3.88
N THR A 197 2.28 -33.73 -4.39
CA THR A 197 2.74 -32.38 -4.03
C THR A 197 1.53 -31.52 -3.68
N ASN A 198 1.70 -30.58 -2.74
CA ASN A 198 0.64 -29.71 -2.25
C ASN A 198 0.78 -28.28 -2.80
N THR A 199 1.49 -28.13 -3.92
CA THR A 199 1.71 -26.82 -4.54
C THR A 199 1.11 -26.78 -5.93
N TYR A 200 0.29 -25.77 -6.16
CA TYR A 200 -0.27 -25.44 -7.46
C TYR A 200 0.51 -24.25 -8.04
N ILE A 201 0.99 -24.36 -9.27
CA ILE A 201 1.77 -23.31 -9.91
C ILE A 201 1.03 -22.84 -11.14
N ILE A 202 0.78 -21.54 -11.25
CA ILE A 202 0.18 -20.91 -12.43
C ILE A 202 1.21 -20.00 -13.08
N ILE A 203 1.50 -20.24 -14.36
CA ILE A 203 2.44 -19.47 -15.16
C ILE A 203 1.64 -18.71 -16.21
N TYR A 204 1.58 -17.39 -16.10
CA TYR A 204 0.79 -16.51 -16.96
C TYR A 204 1.59 -15.24 -17.31
N PRO A 205 1.22 -14.45 -18.31
CA PRO A 205 2.09 -13.42 -18.86
C PRO A 205 2.70 -12.49 -17.81
N GLY A 206 4.03 -12.46 -17.76
CA GLY A 206 4.81 -11.63 -16.81
C GLY A 206 4.78 -12.08 -15.35
N LYS A 207 4.04 -13.14 -15.02
CA LYS A 207 3.79 -13.54 -13.62
C LYS A 207 3.86 -15.05 -13.41
N THR A 208 4.17 -15.45 -12.18
CA THR A 208 4.07 -16.84 -11.72
C THR A 208 3.48 -16.88 -10.31
N ALA A 209 2.38 -17.61 -10.16
CA ALA A 209 1.75 -17.82 -8.86
C ALA A 209 2.09 -19.20 -8.31
N TYR A 210 2.39 -19.26 -7.02
CA TYR A 210 2.60 -20.48 -6.25
C TYR A 210 1.55 -20.51 -5.14
N ILE A 211 0.69 -21.53 -5.15
CA ILE A 211 -0.38 -21.69 -4.16
C ILE A 211 -0.18 -23.03 -3.47
N SER A 212 -0.14 -23.03 -2.15
CA SER A 212 0.03 -24.22 -1.32
C SER A 212 -0.86 -24.18 -0.08
N LEU A 213 -0.86 -25.24 0.73
CA LEU A 213 -1.59 -25.28 1.99
C LEU A 213 -0.65 -24.95 3.16
N ASN A 214 -1.12 -24.11 4.08
CA ASN A 214 -0.44 -23.88 5.34
C ASN A 214 -0.62 -25.06 6.32
N ALA A 215 -0.06 -24.98 7.51
CA ALA A 215 -0.18 -26.00 8.55
C ALA A 215 -1.62 -26.27 9.00
N LYS A 216 -2.55 -25.34 8.77
CA LYS A 216 -3.98 -25.45 9.06
C LYS A 216 -4.80 -26.00 7.88
N LYS A 217 -4.13 -26.39 6.79
CA LYS A 217 -4.75 -26.78 5.52
C LYS A 217 -5.55 -25.67 4.84
N GLU A 218 -5.20 -24.42 5.06
CA GLU A 218 -5.79 -23.27 4.36
C GLU A 218 -4.89 -22.87 3.19
N PRO A 219 -5.46 -22.51 2.03
CA PRO A 219 -4.67 -22.08 0.88
C PRO A 219 -3.98 -20.74 1.18
N ILE A 220 -2.70 -20.68 0.85
CA ILE A 220 -1.88 -19.48 0.86
C ILE A 220 -1.15 -19.38 -0.47
N GLY A 221 -0.91 -18.18 -0.95
CA GLY A 221 -0.29 -17.96 -2.24
C GLY A 221 0.78 -16.88 -2.23
N VAL A 222 1.66 -16.95 -3.21
CA VAL A 222 2.56 -15.87 -3.59
C VAL A 222 2.55 -15.73 -5.11
N VAL A 223 2.39 -14.51 -5.60
CA VAL A 223 2.54 -14.14 -7.01
C VAL A 223 3.85 -13.38 -7.16
N ILE A 224 4.70 -13.88 -8.04
CA ILE A 224 5.95 -13.22 -8.42
C ILE A 224 5.71 -12.56 -9.79
N GLU A 225 5.77 -11.24 -9.84
CA GLU A 225 5.68 -10.42 -11.03
C GLU A 225 7.10 -10.09 -11.51
N ASN A 226 7.54 -10.76 -12.56
CA ASN A 226 8.85 -10.57 -13.17
C ASN A 226 8.95 -11.38 -14.49
N ASP A 227 9.26 -10.72 -15.58
CA ASP A 227 9.37 -11.34 -16.91
C ASP A 227 10.42 -12.46 -16.97
N GLY A 228 11.56 -12.28 -16.30
CA GLY A 228 12.62 -13.31 -16.28
C GLY A 228 12.18 -14.60 -15.58
N VAL A 229 11.44 -14.47 -14.45
CA VAL A 229 10.85 -15.62 -13.74
C VAL A 229 9.79 -16.29 -14.61
N PHE A 230 8.88 -15.51 -15.19
CA PHE A 230 7.83 -15.99 -16.08
C PHE A 230 8.42 -16.76 -17.28
N GLU A 231 9.33 -16.16 -18.04
CA GLU A 231 9.92 -16.80 -19.22
C GLU A 231 10.70 -18.07 -18.85
N THR A 232 11.43 -18.07 -17.73
CA THR A 232 12.14 -19.25 -17.25
C THR A 232 11.17 -20.40 -16.94
N GLN A 233 10.10 -20.11 -16.18
CA GLN A 233 9.09 -21.11 -15.81
C GLN A 233 8.33 -21.63 -17.04
N LYS A 234 8.02 -20.77 -17.99
CA LYS A 234 7.39 -21.11 -19.27
C LYS A 234 8.28 -22.07 -20.08
N ILE A 235 9.58 -21.76 -20.20
CA ILE A 235 10.55 -22.64 -20.90
C ILE A 235 10.60 -24.00 -20.22
N ILE A 236 10.71 -24.09 -18.92
CA ILE A 236 10.76 -25.35 -18.15
C ILE A 236 9.46 -26.13 -18.39
N PHE A 237 8.30 -25.49 -18.29
CA PHE A 237 7.00 -26.11 -18.53
C PHE A 237 6.90 -26.65 -19.94
N ASP A 238 7.19 -25.84 -20.95
CA ASP A 238 7.03 -26.20 -22.36
C ASP A 238 8.00 -27.32 -22.79
N ASN A 239 9.20 -27.41 -22.21
CA ASN A 239 10.11 -28.54 -22.43
C ASN A 239 9.58 -29.81 -21.76
N LEU A 240 9.12 -29.75 -20.51
CA LEU A 240 8.51 -30.90 -19.85
C LEU A 240 7.24 -31.35 -20.59
N TRP A 241 6.42 -30.40 -21.05
CA TRP A 241 5.21 -30.68 -21.84
C TRP A 241 5.49 -31.52 -23.08
N LYS A 242 6.60 -31.29 -23.79
CA LYS A 242 7.00 -32.05 -25.00
C LYS A 242 7.41 -33.48 -24.69
N THR A 243 7.89 -33.73 -23.46
CA THR A 243 8.37 -35.06 -23.06
C THR A 243 7.30 -35.97 -22.47
N LEU A 244 6.18 -35.40 -22.05
CA LEU A 244 4.98 -36.09 -21.57
C LEU A 244 4.06 -36.46 -22.73
#